data_0ea3b9e07cfa00a08eba2b295d8560ab
#
_entry.id   0ea3b9e07cfa00a08eba2b295d8560ab
#
_cell.length_a   1.000
_cell.length_b   1.000
_cell.length_c   1.000
_cell.angle_alpha   90.00
_cell.angle_beta   90.00
_cell.angle_gamma   90.00
#
_symmetry.space_group_name_H-M   'P 1'
#
loop_
_entity.id
_entity.type
_entity.pdbx_description
1 polymer ?
#
loop_
_entity_poly.entity_id
_entity_poly.type
_entity_poly.pdbx_seq_one_letter_code
_entity_poly.pdbx_strand_id
1 'polypeptide(L)'
;MSEKNLGRDFSQISNAEIRDKLAIDINVDPYKIPIEELDPGHPSLFEHNKFYPYFERLRKEDPVHYCDSKMWGPYWSVTKFSDIKYVDSNHELFSSDINNGGIRMGGRPVQKGQEQGMFHLPMFIMQDPPVHDDQRGVVSPAFTPSKVQELKKLIQERASKILDSLPIDQEFNWVREVSVELTGQMLATLFGIPQEDRHKLIHWSDTVENIGNPDVFETPEQGFQELWKCFEYFDSVWEERKASNKPGTDLISTLAHGESTKNMPPNEFLGNMLLLIVGGNDTTRNSISGGVLALNEHPEEFKKLLRDPTLVTKMVPEIIRWQTPVAHMCRTAMQDVKLGDKKIAAGDKVVMWYVSGNRDENAIDRANEFIIDRDNPRQHLSFGFGIHRCVGLRLAEMQLTVLWEEILKRFSAFELVSSPRYLRSNFIKGITHLPVKVRRKS
;
A
#
# COMPACT_ATOMS: atom_id res chain seq x y z
N MET A 1 -1.68 -25.70 -25.11
CA MET A 1 -0.24 -25.42 -25.21
C MET A 1 0.40 -25.71 -23.86
N SER A 2 1.42 -26.52 -23.84
CA SER A 2 1.86 -27.33 -22.71
C SER A 2 2.41 -26.54 -21.52
N GLU A 3 2.10 -27.05 -20.31
CA GLU A 3 2.55 -26.65 -18.96
C GLU A 3 4.08 -26.51 -18.75
N LYS A 4 4.89 -26.72 -19.78
CA LYS A 4 6.36 -26.74 -19.70
C LYS A 4 7.05 -25.37 -19.69
N ASN A 5 6.33 -24.25 -19.85
CA ASN A 5 6.99 -22.94 -20.05
C ASN A 5 6.89 -21.95 -18.87
N LEU A 6 6.38 -22.33 -17.72
CA LEU A 6 6.18 -21.41 -16.58
C LEU A 6 6.91 -21.83 -15.29
N GLY A 7 7.70 -22.90 -15.34
CA GLY A 7 8.61 -23.31 -14.28
C GLY A 7 10.05 -22.80 -14.52
N ARG A 8 10.23 -21.60 -15.07
CA ARG A 8 11.57 -21.02 -15.19
C ARG A 8 12.05 -20.60 -13.81
N ASP A 9 13.19 -21.15 -13.44
CA ASP A 9 14.01 -20.70 -12.35
C ASP A 9 14.43 -19.23 -12.65
N PHE A 10 13.70 -18.28 -12.07
CA PHE A 10 14.00 -16.84 -12.23
C PHE A 10 15.28 -16.42 -11.51
N SER A 11 15.93 -17.31 -10.76
CA SER A 11 17.18 -17.04 -10.05
C SER A 11 18.35 -16.70 -10.98
N GLN A 12 18.25 -17.02 -12.28
CA GLN A 12 19.29 -16.78 -13.29
C GLN A 12 18.96 -15.67 -14.29
N ILE A 13 17.78 -15.04 -14.21
CA ILE A 13 17.38 -13.99 -15.16
C ILE A 13 17.44 -12.64 -14.44
N SER A 14 18.17 -11.67 -15.03
CA SER A 14 18.26 -10.33 -14.47
C SER A 14 16.91 -9.60 -14.52
N ASN A 15 16.68 -8.70 -13.57
CA ASN A 15 15.48 -7.84 -13.56
C ASN A 15 15.36 -6.99 -14.83
N ALA A 16 16.50 -6.59 -15.44
CA ALA A 16 16.53 -5.85 -16.70
C ALA A 16 15.98 -6.69 -17.86
N GLU A 17 16.42 -7.96 -17.98
CA GLU A 17 15.89 -8.85 -19.02
C GLU A 17 14.40 -9.14 -18.86
N ILE A 18 13.91 -9.26 -17.63
CA ILE A 18 12.46 -9.42 -17.34
C ILE A 18 11.73 -8.17 -17.79
N ARG A 19 12.22 -6.97 -17.43
CA ARG A 19 11.63 -5.69 -17.83
C ARG A 19 11.53 -5.54 -19.34
N ASP A 20 12.63 -5.83 -20.05
CA ASP A 20 12.74 -5.64 -21.49
C ASP A 20 11.85 -6.62 -22.28
N LYS A 21 11.74 -7.87 -21.83
CA LYS A 21 10.86 -8.89 -22.43
C LYS A 21 9.38 -8.58 -22.27
N LEU A 22 9.02 -7.84 -21.21
CA LEU A 22 7.63 -7.51 -20.85
C LEU A 22 7.31 -6.04 -21.11
N ALA A 23 8.17 -5.30 -21.81
CA ALA A 23 7.95 -3.88 -22.10
C ALA A 23 6.68 -3.65 -22.92
N ILE A 24 5.96 -2.59 -22.57
CA ILE A 24 4.77 -2.12 -23.29
C ILE A 24 4.96 -0.68 -23.75
N ASP A 25 4.25 -0.28 -24.81
CA ASP A 25 4.15 1.14 -25.19
C ASP A 25 3.11 1.83 -24.30
N ILE A 26 3.58 2.65 -23.36
CA ILE A 26 2.75 3.40 -22.40
C ILE A 26 1.98 4.57 -23.02
N ASN A 27 2.22 4.90 -24.30
CA ASN A 27 1.58 6.02 -25.00
C ASN A 27 0.41 5.57 -25.87
N VAL A 28 0.13 4.27 -25.91
CA VAL A 28 -1.04 3.75 -26.62
C VAL A 28 -2.31 4.22 -25.93
N ASP A 29 -3.22 4.78 -26.71
CA ASP A 29 -4.56 5.14 -26.23
C ASP A 29 -5.33 3.84 -25.90
N PRO A 30 -5.74 3.60 -24.63
CA PRO A 30 -6.43 2.37 -24.25
C PRO A 30 -7.76 2.17 -24.99
N TYR A 31 -8.38 3.22 -25.53
CA TYR A 31 -9.59 3.10 -26.37
C TYR A 31 -9.33 2.55 -27.77
N LYS A 32 -8.07 2.46 -28.21
CA LYS A 32 -7.65 1.83 -29.47
C LYS A 32 -7.24 0.37 -29.34
N ILE A 33 -7.05 -0.12 -28.10
CA ILE A 33 -6.74 -1.53 -27.82
C ILE A 33 -8.06 -2.33 -27.86
N PRO A 34 -8.14 -3.51 -28.50
CA PRO A 34 -9.29 -4.40 -28.33
C PRO A 34 -9.57 -4.64 -26.84
N ILE A 35 -10.84 -4.64 -26.43
CA ILE A 35 -11.17 -4.70 -24.99
C ILE A 35 -10.64 -5.99 -24.35
N GLU A 36 -10.65 -7.08 -25.06
CA GLU A 36 -10.13 -8.40 -24.64
C GLU A 36 -8.61 -8.46 -24.46
N GLU A 37 -7.87 -7.48 -24.99
CA GLU A 37 -6.41 -7.37 -24.87
C GLU A 37 -5.99 -6.33 -23.80
N LEU A 38 -6.98 -5.67 -23.17
CA LEU A 38 -6.71 -4.58 -22.24
C LEU A 38 -6.19 -5.11 -20.89
N ASP A 39 -4.91 -4.91 -20.62
CA ASP A 39 -4.28 -5.27 -19.31
C ASP A 39 -3.88 -4.01 -18.54
N PRO A 40 -4.64 -3.63 -17.49
CA PRO A 40 -4.33 -2.45 -16.67
C PRO A 40 -3.23 -2.73 -15.63
N GLY A 41 -2.78 -3.99 -15.49
CA GLY A 41 -1.90 -4.42 -14.40
C GLY A 41 -0.41 -4.19 -14.64
N HIS A 42 0.00 -3.58 -15.76
CA HIS A 42 1.42 -3.42 -16.04
C HIS A 42 2.06 -2.31 -15.18
N PRO A 43 3.17 -2.56 -14.44
CA PRO A 43 3.79 -1.59 -13.52
C PRO A 43 4.24 -0.29 -14.19
N SER A 44 4.64 -0.31 -15.47
CA SER A 44 5.01 0.91 -16.21
C SER A 44 3.87 1.90 -16.34
N LEU A 45 2.62 1.46 -16.35
CA LEU A 45 1.47 2.38 -16.36
C LEU A 45 1.41 3.20 -15.08
N PHE A 46 1.77 2.61 -13.95
CA PHE A 46 1.81 3.27 -12.64
C PHE A 46 3.03 4.18 -12.51
N GLU A 47 4.21 3.73 -12.94
CA GLU A 47 5.46 4.50 -12.97
C GLU A 47 5.31 5.81 -13.76
N HIS A 48 4.50 5.80 -14.83
CA HIS A 48 4.25 6.98 -15.67
C HIS A 48 2.89 7.64 -15.42
N ASN A 49 2.14 7.20 -14.41
CA ASN A 49 0.81 7.69 -14.06
C ASN A 49 -0.20 7.65 -15.23
N LYS A 50 -0.14 6.59 -16.06
CA LYS A 50 -0.94 6.40 -17.28
C LYS A 50 -2.09 5.40 -17.14
N PHE A 51 -2.34 4.85 -15.97
CA PHE A 51 -3.31 3.77 -15.73
C PHE A 51 -4.78 4.23 -15.67
N TYR A 52 -5.07 5.49 -15.34
CA TYR A 52 -6.45 5.96 -15.15
C TYR A 52 -7.38 5.76 -16.36
N PRO A 53 -6.99 6.06 -17.61
CA PRO A 53 -7.84 5.84 -18.76
C PRO A 53 -8.18 4.37 -19.02
N TYR A 54 -7.30 3.43 -18.65
CA TYR A 54 -7.56 1.99 -18.70
C TYR A 54 -8.73 1.62 -17.78
N PHE A 55 -8.68 2.07 -16.53
CA PHE A 55 -9.73 1.81 -15.57
C PHE A 55 -11.04 2.55 -15.87
N GLU A 56 -10.97 3.76 -16.40
CA GLU A 56 -12.15 4.49 -16.85
C GLU A 56 -12.90 3.70 -17.92
N ARG A 57 -12.18 3.19 -18.92
CA ARG A 57 -12.74 2.36 -19.98
C ARG A 57 -13.34 1.07 -19.43
N LEU A 58 -12.60 0.34 -18.60
CA LEU A 58 -13.08 -0.92 -18.01
C LEU A 58 -14.34 -0.72 -17.17
N ARG A 59 -14.41 0.33 -16.33
CA ARG A 59 -15.63 0.60 -15.56
C ARG A 59 -16.87 0.81 -16.43
N LYS A 60 -16.69 1.37 -17.63
CA LYS A 60 -17.79 1.68 -18.57
C LYS A 60 -18.18 0.48 -19.44
N GLU A 61 -17.21 -0.23 -19.97
CA GLU A 61 -17.41 -1.22 -21.03
C GLU A 61 -17.41 -2.67 -20.49
N ASP A 62 -16.50 -3.02 -19.57
CA ASP A 62 -16.35 -4.38 -19.04
C ASP A 62 -15.85 -4.35 -17.57
N PRO A 63 -16.69 -4.04 -16.59
CA PRO A 63 -16.27 -3.76 -15.21
C PRO A 63 -15.72 -4.97 -14.44
N VAL A 64 -16.04 -6.20 -14.87
CA VAL A 64 -15.46 -7.45 -14.40
C VAL A 64 -14.79 -8.11 -15.60
N HIS A 65 -13.56 -7.69 -15.86
CA HIS A 65 -12.84 -7.97 -17.09
C HIS A 65 -11.86 -9.14 -16.92
N TYR A 66 -11.85 -10.09 -17.86
CA TYR A 66 -10.87 -11.17 -17.89
C TYR A 66 -9.61 -10.72 -18.62
N CYS A 67 -8.47 -10.74 -17.93
CA CYS A 67 -7.17 -10.42 -18.49
C CYS A 67 -6.34 -11.70 -18.70
N ASP A 68 -5.89 -11.97 -19.90
CA ASP A 68 -4.84 -12.96 -20.18
C ASP A 68 -3.46 -12.30 -20.20
N SER A 69 -2.99 -11.93 -19.02
CA SER A 69 -1.77 -11.13 -18.84
C SER A 69 -0.51 -11.93 -19.13
N LYS A 70 0.33 -11.43 -20.03
CA LYS A 70 1.65 -12.00 -20.29
C LYS A 70 2.59 -11.95 -19.10
N MET A 71 2.40 -10.94 -18.23
CA MET A 71 3.25 -10.71 -17.06
C MET A 71 2.78 -11.51 -15.85
N TRP A 72 1.47 -11.50 -15.58
CA TRP A 72 0.89 -12.00 -14.34
C TRP A 72 0.20 -13.35 -14.48
N GLY A 73 -0.03 -13.81 -15.71
CA GLY A 73 -0.96 -14.89 -16.03
C GLY A 73 -2.42 -14.43 -15.97
N PRO A 74 -3.38 -15.34 -16.16
CA PRO A 74 -4.80 -14.99 -16.23
C PRO A 74 -5.33 -14.48 -14.88
N TYR A 75 -6.20 -13.45 -14.94
CA TYR A 75 -6.90 -12.92 -13.77
C TYR A 75 -8.17 -12.16 -14.15
N TRP A 76 -9.09 -12.01 -13.19
CA TRP A 76 -10.26 -11.14 -13.31
C TRP A 76 -9.96 -9.77 -12.74
N SER A 77 -10.12 -8.72 -13.55
CA SER A 77 -9.94 -7.31 -13.18
C SER A 77 -11.28 -6.75 -12.71
N VAL A 78 -11.44 -6.48 -11.41
CA VAL A 78 -12.67 -5.92 -10.82
C VAL A 78 -12.46 -4.44 -10.58
N THR A 79 -13.30 -3.59 -11.21
CA THR A 79 -13.04 -2.15 -11.32
C THR A 79 -14.09 -1.24 -10.69
N LYS A 80 -15.33 -1.71 -10.45
CA LYS A 80 -16.40 -0.93 -9.80
C LYS A 80 -16.36 -1.03 -8.29
N PHE A 81 -16.73 0.05 -7.62
CA PHE A 81 -16.76 0.17 -6.16
C PHE A 81 -17.58 -0.94 -5.48
N SER A 82 -18.80 -1.19 -5.97
CA SER A 82 -19.70 -2.20 -5.39
C SER A 82 -19.12 -3.61 -5.48
N ASP A 83 -18.55 -3.94 -6.63
CA ASP A 83 -18.03 -5.27 -6.93
C ASP A 83 -16.74 -5.54 -6.14
N ILE A 84 -15.85 -4.55 -6.05
CA ILE A 84 -14.67 -4.58 -5.20
C ILE A 84 -15.07 -4.80 -3.74
N LYS A 85 -16.03 -4.00 -3.24
CA LYS A 85 -16.52 -4.15 -1.87
C LYS A 85 -17.14 -5.53 -1.62
N TYR A 86 -17.86 -6.08 -2.60
CA TYR A 86 -18.43 -7.42 -2.51
C TYR A 86 -17.33 -8.48 -2.37
N VAL A 87 -16.34 -8.47 -3.25
CA VAL A 87 -15.21 -9.42 -3.21
C VAL A 87 -14.44 -9.31 -1.88
N ASP A 88 -14.11 -8.10 -1.45
CA ASP A 88 -13.31 -7.84 -0.25
C ASP A 88 -14.04 -8.21 1.06
N SER A 89 -15.39 -8.19 1.04
CA SER A 89 -16.21 -8.50 2.21
C SER A 89 -16.59 -9.98 2.35
N ASN A 90 -16.37 -10.80 1.32
CA ASN A 90 -16.82 -12.20 1.29
C ASN A 90 -15.62 -13.16 1.29
N HIS A 91 -14.89 -13.20 2.39
CA HIS A 91 -13.66 -14.00 2.53
C HIS A 91 -13.89 -15.51 2.38
N GLU A 92 -15.08 -16.04 2.68
CA GLU A 92 -15.42 -17.44 2.47
C GLU A 92 -15.47 -17.82 0.97
N LEU A 93 -15.84 -16.85 0.12
CA LEU A 93 -15.87 -17.01 -1.34
C LEU A 93 -14.55 -16.66 -1.99
N PHE A 94 -13.80 -15.73 -1.39
CA PHE A 94 -12.62 -15.09 -1.97
C PHE A 94 -11.47 -15.09 -0.95
N SER A 95 -10.65 -16.14 -1.02
CA SER A 95 -9.52 -16.34 -0.11
C SER A 95 -8.38 -15.35 -0.36
N SER A 96 -7.74 -14.90 0.72
CA SER A 96 -6.46 -14.16 0.67
C SER A 96 -5.27 -15.03 1.07
N ASP A 97 -5.50 -16.31 1.40
CA ASP A 97 -4.46 -17.20 1.90
C ASP A 97 -3.30 -17.34 0.90
N ILE A 98 -2.07 -17.30 1.43
CA ILE A 98 -0.86 -17.38 0.62
C ILE A 98 -0.79 -18.73 -0.14
N ASN A 99 -1.31 -19.81 0.45
CA ASN A 99 -1.38 -21.11 -0.20
C ASN A 99 -2.35 -21.13 -1.38
N ASN A 100 -3.31 -20.22 -1.42
CA ASN A 100 -4.24 -20.00 -2.53
C ASN A 100 -3.73 -18.91 -3.50
N GLY A 101 -2.49 -18.39 -3.31
CA GLY A 101 -1.87 -17.39 -4.17
C GLY A 101 -1.83 -15.97 -3.62
N GLY A 102 -2.31 -15.74 -2.39
CA GLY A 102 -2.14 -14.50 -1.63
C GLY A 102 -2.78 -13.25 -2.26
N ILE A 103 -2.30 -12.09 -1.81
CA ILE A 103 -2.92 -10.78 -2.06
C ILE A 103 -2.27 -9.97 -3.19
N ARG A 104 -1.17 -10.44 -3.79
CA ARG A 104 -0.46 -9.76 -4.89
C ARG A 104 -0.71 -10.45 -6.23
N MET A 105 -0.60 -9.71 -7.31
CA MET A 105 -0.61 -10.28 -8.68
C MET A 105 0.59 -11.21 -8.86
N GLY A 106 0.43 -12.24 -9.72
CA GLY A 106 1.46 -13.24 -9.97
C GLY A 106 1.55 -14.34 -8.91
N GLY A 107 0.94 -14.17 -7.74
CA GLY A 107 0.86 -15.23 -6.74
C GLY A 107 0.00 -16.41 -7.24
N ARG A 108 0.48 -17.64 -7.01
CA ARG A 108 -0.18 -18.90 -7.45
C ARG A 108 -0.47 -19.79 -6.28
N PRO A 109 -1.52 -20.62 -6.36
CA PRO A 109 -1.74 -21.66 -5.37
C PRO A 109 -0.54 -22.61 -5.24
N VAL A 110 -0.19 -22.92 -4.00
CA VAL A 110 0.86 -23.89 -3.68
C VAL A 110 0.32 -25.30 -3.94
N GLN A 111 0.96 -26.06 -4.82
CA GLN A 111 0.55 -27.43 -5.10
C GLN A 111 0.93 -28.35 -3.94
N LYS A 112 0.02 -29.29 -3.61
CA LYS A 112 0.24 -30.24 -2.53
C LYS A 112 1.52 -31.06 -2.77
N GLY A 113 2.49 -30.98 -1.84
CA GLY A 113 3.78 -31.68 -1.96
C GLY A 113 4.89 -30.86 -2.60
N GLN A 114 4.65 -29.62 -3.04
CA GLN A 114 5.74 -28.72 -3.39
C GLN A 114 6.37 -28.15 -2.11
N GLU A 115 7.70 -28.13 -2.08
CA GLU A 115 8.42 -27.37 -1.05
C GLU A 115 8.06 -25.90 -1.17
N GLN A 116 7.70 -25.29 -0.04
CA GLN A 116 7.50 -23.86 0.05
C GLN A 116 8.86 -23.20 -0.22
N GLY A 117 8.96 -22.44 -1.32
CA GLY A 117 10.20 -21.76 -1.65
C GLY A 117 10.61 -20.76 -0.56
N MET A 118 11.88 -20.37 -0.52
CA MET A 118 12.46 -19.41 0.42
C MET A 118 11.65 -18.08 0.53
N PHE A 119 10.84 -17.78 -0.45
CA PHE A 119 10.01 -16.56 -0.56
C PHE A 119 8.56 -16.73 -0.11
N HIS A 120 8.21 -17.90 0.42
CA HIS A 120 6.90 -18.12 1.04
C HIS A 120 6.92 -17.50 2.44
N LEU A 121 6.45 -16.26 2.54
CA LEU A 121 6.37 -15.48 3.77
C LEU A 121 4.91 -15.33 4.19
N PRO A 122 4.36 -16.27 4.97
CA PRO A 122 3.01 -16.11 5.52
C PRO A 122 2.94 -14.85 6.38
N MET A 123 1.84 -14.14 6.28
CA MET A 123 1.54 -12.97 7.11
C MET A 123 0.03 -12.92 7.32
N PHE A 124 -0.45 -12.40 8.45
CA PHE A 124 -1.87 -12.53 8.80
C PHE A 124 -2.82 -11.92 7.75
N ILE A 125 -2.40 -10.94 6.94
CA ILE A 125 -3.20 -10.43 5.82
C ILE A 125 -3.31 -11.43 4.65
N MET A 126 -2.41 -12.41 4.59
CA MET A 126 -2.40 -13.51 3.62
C MET A 126 -2.75 -14.84 4.28
N GLN A 127 -3.67 -14.81 5.22
CA GLN A 127 -4.25 -15.97 5.90
C GLN A 127 -5.75 -15.80 5.99
N ASP A 128 -6.48 -16.91 5.95
CA ASP A 128 -7.92 -16.95 6.19
C ASP A 128 -8.20 -17.32 7.66
N PRO A 129 -9.43 -17.08 8.17
CA PRO A 129 -9.82 -17.57 9.50
C PRO A 129 -9.66 -19.10 9.65
N PRO A 130 -9.31 -19.62 10.83
CA PRO A 130 -9.18 -18.88 12.11
C PRO A 130 -7.84 -18.19 12.33
N VAL A 131 -6.78 -18.58 11.59
CA VAL A 131 -5.40 -18.10 11.83
C VAL A 131 -5.29 -16.57 11.68
N HIS A 132 -5.96 -16.00 10.65
CA HIS A 132 -6.07 -14.56 10.47
C HIS A 132 -6.60 -13.87 11.73
N ASP A 133 -7.73 -14.34 12.26
CA ASP A 133 -8.43 -13.71 13.37
C ASP A 133 -7.58 -13.75 14.63
N ASP A 134 -6.94 -14.90 14.89
CA ASP A 134 -6.07 -15.11 16.06
C ASP A 134 -4.87 -14.17 16.03
N GLN A 135 -4.15 -14.06 14.92
CA GLN A 135 -2.96 -13.20 14.81
C GLN A 135 -3.33 -11.72 14.76
N ARG A 136 -4.35 -11.36 13.98
CA ARG A 136 -4.85 -9.99 13.93
C ARG A 136 -5.35 -9.53 15.30
N GLY A 137 -5.97 -10.44 16.06
CA GLY A 137 -6.41 -10.18 17.43
C GLY A 137 -5.29 -9.72 18.36
N VAL A 138 -4.07 -10.25 18.19
CA VAL A 138 -2.89 -9.86 18.96
C VAL A 138 -2.44 -8.43 18.62
N VAL A 139 -2.51 -8.02 17.34
CA VAL A 139 -2.03 -6.72 16.88
C VAL A 139 -3.06 -5.59 17.10
N SER A 140 -4.35 -5.90 16.97
CA SER A 140 -5.44 -4.89 16.95
C SER A 140 -5.50 -3.99 18.19
N PRO A 141 -5.18 -4.43 19.42
CA PRO A 141 -5.21 -3.57 20.62
C PRO A 141 -4.30 -2.34 20.54
N ALA A 142 -3.19 -2.41 19.78
CA ALA A 142 -2.26 -1.29 19.60
C ALA A 142 -2.88 -0.13 18.77
N PHE A 143 -3.97 -0.38 18.03
CA PHE A 143 -4.63 0.57 17.14
C PHE A 143 -6.03 0.99 17.60
N THR A 144 -6.37 0.74 18.86
CA THR A 144 -7.63 1.21 19.43
C THR A 144 -7.70 2.75 19.48
N PRO A 145 -8.90 3.36 19.50
CA PRO A 145 -9.04 4.82 19.54
C PRO A 145 -8.27 5.47 20.71
N SER A 146 -8.28 4.85 21.90
CA SER A 146 -7.55 5.34 23.06
C SER A 146 -6.03 5.32 22.84
N LYS A 147 -5.49 4.21 22.29
CA LYS A 147 -4.06 4.09 22.02
C LYS A 147 -3.58 5.07 20.95
N VAL A 148 -4.35 5.24 19.89
CA VAL A 148 -4.05 6.24 18.86
C VAL A 148 -4.10 7.66 19.43
N GLN A 149 -5.05 7.96 20.33
CA GLN A 149 -5.14 9.27 20.97
C GLN A 149 -3.93 9.57 21.90
N GLU A 150 -3.38 8.56 22.57
CA GLU A 150 -2.14 8.69 23.37
C GLU A 150 -0.95 9.15 22.51
N LEU A 151 -0.91 8.74 21.22
CA LEU A 151 0.16 9.10 20.29
C LEU A 151 0.04 10.52 19.71
N LYS A 152 -1.12 11.19 19.83
CA LYS A 152 -1.37 12.48 19.17
C LYS A 152 -0.32 13.53 19.50
N LYS A 153 0.02 13.67 20.78
CA LYS A 153 1.03 14.66 21.21
C LYS A 153 2.42 14.36 20.63
N LEU A 154 2.81 13.09 20.61
CA LEU A 154 4.09 12.67 20.04
C LEU A 154 4.15 12.93 18.54
N ILE A 155 3.05 12.63 17.79
CA ILE A 155 2.95 12.92 16.36
C ILE A 155 3.10 14.44 16.13
N GLN A 156 2.45 15.25 16.96
CA GLN A 156 2.52 16.72 16.85
C GLN A 156 3.95 17.24 17.10
N GLU A 157 4.63 16.77 18.13
CA GLU A 157 6.01 17.14 18.44
C GLU A 157 6.97 16.81 17.31
N ARG A 158 6.80 15.61 16.69
CA ARG A 158 7.61 15.15 15.56
C ARG A 158 7.33 15.95 14.31
N ALA A 159 6.05 16.09 13.94
CA ALA A 159 5.64 16.89 12.79
C ALA A 159 6.16 18.33 12.91
N SER A 160 6.04 18.95 14.09
CA SER A 160 6.57 20.31 14.34
C SER A 160 8.07 20.38 14.09
N LYS A 161 8.87 19.47 14.68
CA LYS A 161 10.32 19.45 14.51
C LYS A 161 10.75 19.28 13.06
N ILE A 162 10.10 18.34 12.34
CA ILE A 162 10.36 18.09 10.92
C ILE A 162 10.06 19.37 10.11
N LEU A 163 8.89 19.97 10.29
CA LEU A 163 8.48 21.15 9.52
C LEU A 163 9.31 22.38 9.86
N ASP A 164 9.79 22.52 11.10
CA ASP A 164 10.66 23.63 11.54
C ASP A 164 12.07 23.52 10.95
N SER A 165 12.55 22.32 10.59
CA SER A 165 13.87 22.09 9.99
C SER A 165 13.91 22.28 8.47
N LEU A 166 12.75 22.46 7.81
CA LEU A 166 12.71 22.57 6.34
C LEU A 166 13.36 23.84 5.82
N PRO A 167 14.07 23.75 4.67
CA PRO A 167 14.62 24.92 4.01
C PRO A 167 13.50 25.78 3.41
N ILE A 168 13.44 27.07 3.82
CA ILE A 168 12.41 28.00 3.36
C ILE A 168 12.84 28.64 2.05
N ASP A 169 11.89 28.76 1.10
CA ASP A 169 12.08 29.34 -0.25
C ASP A 169 13.19 28.65 -1.08
N GLN A 170 13.59 27.44 -0.67
CA GLN A 170 14.54 26.58 -1.37
C GLN A 170 13.89 25.28 -1.77
N GLU A 171 14.40 24.66 -2.85
CA GLU A 171 13.94 23.34 -3.30
C GLU A 171 14.41 22.24 -2.37
N PHE A 172 13.50 21.33 -2.03
CA PHE A 172 13.82 20.08 -1.34
C PHE A 172 12.85 18.97 -1.74
N ASN A 173 13.20 17.72 -1.44
CA ASN A 173 12.34 16.57 -1.70
C ASN A 173 11.39 16.32 -0.52
N TRP A 174 10.11 16.64 -0.69
CA TRP A 174 9.08 16.45 0.34
C TRP A 174 8.96 15.00 0.82
N VAL A 175 9.11 14.03 -0.10
CA VAL A 175 9.03 12.61 0.27
C VAL A 175 10.08 12.27 1.32
N ARG A 176 11.32 12.66 1.07
CA ARG A 176 12.45 12.37 1.95
C ARG A 176 12.39 13.15 3.26
N GLU A 177 12.23 14.47 3.17
CA GLU A 177 12.41 15.36 4.33
C GLU A 177 11.19 15.35 5.26
N VAL A 178 9.98 14.99 4.77
CA VAL A 178 8.75 15.01 5.57
C VAL A 178 8.09 13.64 5.67
N SER A 179 7.72 13.05 4.54
CA SER A 179 6.86 11.86 4.54
C SER A 179 7.57 10.64 5.15
N VAL A 180 8.78 10.35 4.67
CA VAL A 180 9.63 9.25 5.16
C VAL A 180 10.04 9.48 6.61
N GLU A 181 10.42 10.71 6.94
CA GLU A 181 10.92 11.04 8.28
C GLU A 181 9.81 10.87 9.36
N LEU A 182 8.60 11.37 9.09
CA LEU A 182 7.49 11.21 10.04
C LEU A 182 7.08 9.75 10.19
N THR A 183 6.90 9.02 9.09
CA THR A 183 6.45 7.62 9.15
C THR A 183 7.50 6.72 9.78
N GLY A 184 8.79 6.92 9.47
CA GLY A 184 9.90 6.16 10.05
C GLY A 184 10.01 6.35 11.57
N GLN A 185 9.90 7.60 12.05
CA GLN A 185 9.90 7.88 13.49
C GLN A 185 8.70 7.22 14.19
N MET A 186 7.52 7.25 13.58
CA MET A 186 6.33 6.63 14.16
C MET A 186 6.43 5.11 14.20
N LEU A 187 6.94 4.48 13.13
CA LEU A 187 7.18 3.04 13.11
C LEU A 187 8.18 2.60 14.18
N ALA A 188 9.33 3.28 14.30
CA ALA A 188 10.31 2.96 15.34
C ALA A 188 9.67 2.99 16.74
N THR A 189 8.75 3.92 17.01
CA THR A 189 8.00 3.95 18.26
C THR A 189 7.04 2.78 18.41
N LEU A 190 6.28 2.44 17.36
CA LEU A 190 5.33 1.33 17.41
C LEU A 190 6.03 -0.01 17.61
N PHE A 191 7.20 -0.19 17.01
CA PHE A 191 8.03 -1.39 17.18
C PHE A 191 8.86 -1.40 18.47
N GLY A 192 8.95 -0.27 19.18
CA GLY A 192 9.75 -0.15 20.39
C GLY A 192 11.25 -0.26 20.15
N ILE A 193 11.73 0.13 18.97
CA ILE A 193 13.15 0.12 18.58
C ILE A 193 13.77 1.52 18.68
N PRO A 194 15.11 1.63 18.75
CA PRO A 194 15.82 2.91 18.78
C PRO A 194 15.46 3.80 17.58
N GLN A 195 15.35 5.12 17.78
CA GLN A 195 14.99 6.08 16.72
C GLN A 195 16.07 6.17 15.62
N GLU A 196 17.31 5.92 15.94
CA GLU A 196 18.44 5.82 14.98
C GLU A 196 18.25 4.69 13.99
N ASP A 197 17.54 3.62 14.36
CA ASP A 197 17.28 2.46 13.51
C ASP A 197 16.10 2.64 12.54
N ARG A 198 15.35 3.74 12.63
CA ARG A 198 14.19 4.00 11.76
C ARG A 198 14.51 3.89 10.27
N HIS A 199 15.73 4.26 9.86
CA HIS A 199 16.15 4.18 8.46
C HIS A 199 16.26 2.74 7.95
N LYS A 200 16.50 1.77 8.82
CA LYS A 200 16.47 0.33 8.47
C LYS A 200 15.06 -0.09 8.06
N LEU A 201 14.03 0.38 8.78
CA LEU A 201 12.62 0.10 8.46
C LEU A 201 12.25 0.63 7.07
N ILE A 202 12.69 1.85 6.77
CA ILE A 202 12.46 2.49 5.46
C ILE A 202 13.17 1.69 4.36
N HIS A 203 14.45 1.33 4.59
CA HIS A 203 15.23 0.53 3.64
C HIS A 203 14.55 -0.81 3.32
N TRP A 204 14.07 -1.55 4.33
CA TRP A 204 13.41 -2.84 4.10
C TRP A 204 12.04 -2.67 3.45
N SER A 205 11.29 -1.61 3.76
CA SER A 205 10.05 -1.26 3.06
C SER A 205 10.30 -1.00 1.57
N ASP A 206 11.31 -0.17 1.27
CA ASP A 206 11.71 0.13 -0.11
C ASP A 206 12.22 -1.13 -0.84
N THR A 207 12.92 -2.02 -0.13
CA THR A 207 13.39 -3.31 -0.68
C THR A 207 12.22 -4.18 -1.14
N VAL A 208 11.18 -4.35 -0.32
CA VAL A 208 9.99 -5.16 -0.66
C VAL A 208 9.34 -4.69 -1.96
N GLU A 209 9.25 -3.37 -2.17
CA GLU A 209 8.61 -2.80 -3.36
C GLU A 209 9.53 -2.80 -4.60
N ASN A 210 10.84 -2.95 -4.42
CA ASN A 210 11.83 -2.84 -5.50
C ASN A 210 12.55 -4.15 -5.84
N ILE A 211 12.15 -5.30 -5.30
CA ILE A 211 12.81 -6.60 -5.58
C ILE A 211 12.90 -6.89 -7.09
N GLY A 212 11.85 -6.58 -7.85
CA GLY A 212 11.83 -6.75 -9.31
C GLY A 212 12.29 -5.52 -10.11
N ASN A 213 12.82 -4.49 -9.47
CA ASN A 213 13.24 -3.26 -10.13
C ASN A 213 14.73 -3.31 -10.51
N PRO A 214 15.06 -3.34 -11.82
CA PRO A 214 16.45 -3.44 -12.28
C PRO A 214 17.32 -2.23 -11.94
N ASP A 215 16.71 -1.08 -11.62
CA ASP A 215 17.44 0.12 -11.25
C ASP A 215 17.90 0.07 -9.78
N VAL A 216 17.41 -0.93 -8.99
CA VAL A 216 17.74 -1.12 -7.57
C VAL A 216 18.48 -2.43 -7.35
N PHE A 217 17.99 -3.53 -7.92
CA PHE A 217 18.59 -4.87 -7.79
C PHE A 217 18.78 -5.49 -9.17
N GLU A 218 19.97 -6.05 -9.39
CA GLU A 218 20.28 -6.78 -10.62
C GLU A 218 19.42 -8.04 -10.76
N THR A 219 19.21 -8.75 -9.64
CA THR A 219 18.38 -9.94 -9.56
C THR A 219 17.41 -9.86 -8.38
N PRO A 220 16.24 -10.55 -8.42
CA PRO A 220 15.34 -10.64 -7.28
C PRO A 220 16.01 -11.19 -6.01
N GLU A 221 16.95 -12.11 -6.17
CA GLU A 221 17.66 -12.77 -5.07
C GLU A 221 18.46 -11.79 -4.20
N GLN A 222 19.07 -10.77 -4.82
CA GLN A 222 19.74 -9.70 -4.06
C GLN A 222 18.76 -8.95 -3.12
N GLY A 223 17.55 -8.65 -3.59
CA GLY A 223 16.53 -8.05 -2.75
C GLY A 223 16.11 -8.94 -1.58
N PHE A 224 15.99 -10.24 -1.82
CA PHE A 224 15.68 -11.20 -0.74
C PHE A 224 16.82 -11.34 0.28
N GLN A 225 18.07 -11.27 -0.14
CA GLN A 225 19.22 -11.24 0.78
C GLN A 225 19.17 -10.00 1.71
N GLU A 226 18.73 -8.85 1.19
CA GLU A 226 18.51 -7.67 2.04
C GLU A 226 17.35 -7.88 3.03
N LEU A 227 16.28 -8.56 2.63
CA LEU A 227 15.17 -8.89 3.56
C LEU A 227 15.59 -9.91 4.63
N TRP A 228 16.58 -10.75 4.36
CA TRP A 228 17.15 -11.63 5.37
C TRP A 228 17.83 -10.86 6.51
N LYS A 229 18.49 -9.74 6.21
CA LYS A 229 19.04 -8.83 7.25
C LYS A 229 17.93 -8.23 8.13
N CYS A 230 16.73 -8.00 7.56
CA CYS A 230 15.57 -7.62 8.35
C CYS A 230 15.18 -8.71 9.36
N PHE A 231 15.16 -9.97 8.92
CA PHE A 231 14.93 -11.12 9.80
C PHE A 231 15.94 -11.17 10.94
N GLU A 232 17.25 -11.14 10.64
CA GLU A 232 18.31 -11.19 11.66
C GLU A 232 18.19 -10.08 12.71
N TYR A 233 17.88 -8.87 12.25
CA TYR A 233 17.66 -7.74 13.17
C TYR A 233 16.47 -7.98 14.10
N PHE A 234 15.31 -8.34 13.54
CA PHE A 234 14.10 -8.51 14.34
C PHE A 234 14.12 -9.80 15.17
N ASP A 235 14.79 -10.85 14.73
CA ASP A 235 14.99 -12.07 15.52
C ASP A 235 15.75 -11.75 16.83
N SER A 236 16.81 -10.94 16.72
CA SER A 236 17.54 -10.44 17.90
C SER A 236 16.63 -9.64 18.87
N VAL A 237 15.82 -8.72 18.33
CA VAL A 237 14.87 -7.93 19.15
C VAL A 237 13.78 -8.82 19.75
N TRP A 238 13.29 -9.79 18.98
CA TRP A 238 12.28 -10.76 19.42
C TRP A 238 12.74 -11.59 20.60
N GLU A 239 13.95 -12.17 20.53
CA GLU A 239 14.51 -12.97 21.61
C GLU A 239 14.75 -12.12 22.88
N GLU A 240 15.18 -10.86 22.73
CA GLU A 240 15.27 -9.91 23.84
C GLU A 240 13.89 -9.70 24.51
N ARG A 241 12.82 -9.50 23.71
CA ARG A 241 11.46 -9.29 24.23
C ARG A 241 10.89 -10.55 24.91
N LYS A 242 11.12 -11.73 24.33
CA LYS A 242 10.71 -13.01 24.93
C LYS A 242 11.37 -13.26 26.28
N ALA A 243 12.65 -12.92 26.42
CA ALA A 243 13.38 -13.07 27.68
C ALA A 243 12.93 -12.07 28.77
N SER A 244 12.20 -11.02 28.41
CA SER A 244 11.72 -10.01 29.37
C SER A 244 10.57 -10.54 30.21
N ASN A 245 10.72 -10.46 31.53
CA ASN A 245 9.66 -10.81 32.51
C ASN A 245 8.49 -9.79 32.54
N LYS A 246 8.62 -8.66 31.84
CA LYS A 246 7.58 -7.62 31.72
C LYS A 246 7.29 -7.40 30.26
N PRO A 247 6.14 -7.89 29.75
CA PRO A 247 5.72 -7.59 28.39
C PRO A 247 5.66 -6.08 28.16
N GLY A 248 6.36 -5.60 27.13
CA GLY A 248 6.22 -4.23 26.65
C GLY A 248 4.87 -4.00 25.97
N THR A 249 4.58 -2.74 25.66
CA THR A 249 3.34 -2.35 24.93
C THR A 249 3.58 -2.09 23.45
N ASP A 250 4.83 -2.24 22.99
CA ASP A 250 5.19 -2.17 21.58
C ASP A 250 4.73 -3.41 20.80
N LEU A 251 4.69 -3.30 19.47
CA LEU A 251 4.18 -4.37 18.62
C LEU A 251 5.00 -5.65 18.71
N ILE A 252 6.34 -5.55 18.81
CA ILE A 252 7.20 -6.74 18.92
C ILE A 252 6.96 -7.45 20.24
N SER A 253 6.92 -6.72 21.34
CA SER A 253 6.57 -7.28 22.65
C SER A 253 5.20 -7.95 22.64
N THR A 254 4.21 -7.30 22.03
CA THR A 254 2.84 -7.81 21.93
C THR A 254 2.81 -9.13 21.14
N LEU A 255 3.51 -9.22 20.02
CA LEU A 255 3.60 -10.44 19.22
C LEU A 255 4.41 -11.53 19.93
N ALA A 256 5.52 -11.19 20.60
CA ALA A 256 6.38 -12.14 21.29
C ALA A 256 5.69 -12.83 22.50
N HIS A 257 4.68 -12.20 23.06
CA HIS A 257 3.92 -12.72 24.21
C HIS A 257 2.48 -13.16 23.85
N GLY A 258 2.02 -12.89 22.64
CA GLY A 258 0.68 -13.30 22.18
C GLY A 258 0.54 -14.81 22.05
N GLU A 259 -0.55 -15.39 22.56
CA GLU A 259 -0.75 -16.85 22.55
C GLU A 259 -0.67 -17.47 21.16
N SER A 260 -1.22 -16.81 20.14
CA SER A 260 -1.23 -17.27 18.75
C SER A 260 0.01 -16.88 17.95
N THR A 261 0.92 -16.07 18.52
CA THR A 261 2.05 -15.50 17.77
C THR A 261 3.42 -15.84 18.39
N LYS A 262 3.49 -16.13 19.68
CA LYS A 262 4.76 -16.38 20.42
C LYS A 262 5.62 -17.52 19.88
N ASN A 263 5.04 -18.44 19.11
CA ASN A 263 5.71 -19.61 18.52
C ASN A 263 5.67 -19.59 16.99
N MET A 264 5.54 -18.41 16.35
CA MET A 264 5.56 -18.31 14.89
C MET A 264 6.87 -18.89 14.31
N PRO A 265 6.80 -19.65 13.21
CA PRO A 265 7.98 -20.02 12.45
C PRO A 265 8.74 -18.79 11.92
N PRO A 266 10.06 -18.87 11.69
CA PRO A 266 10.86 -17.72 11.25
C PRO A 266 10.35 -16.99 9.99
N ASN A 267 9.88 -17.73 8.98
CA ASN A 267 9.33 -17.16 7.76
C ASN A 267 7.99 -16.41 7.99
N GLU A 268 7.14 -16.91 8.88
CA GLU A 268 5.89 -16.26 9.25
C GLU A 268 6.15 -15.00 10.11
N PHE A 269 7.12 -15.09 11.02
CA PHE A 269 7.57 -13.94 11.80
C PHE A 269 8.10 -12.83 10.88
N LEU A 270 9.02 -13.15 9.96
CA LEU A 270 9.51 -12.18 8.98
C LEU A 270 8.37 -11.60 8.14
N GLY A 271 7.46 -12.45 7.66
CA GLY A 271 6.29 -12.01 6.91
C GLY A 271 5.45 -10.98 7.66
N ASN A 272 5.16 -11.24 8.95
CA ASN A 272 4.40 -10.31 9.77
C ASN A 272 5.17 -9.01 10.08
N MET A 273 6.48 -9.07 10.28
CA MET A 273 7.30 -7.86 10.43
C MET A 273 7.26 -7.01 9.16
N LEU A 274 7.48 -7.60 7.99
CA LEU A 274 7.41 -6.89 6.70
C LEU A 274 6.01 -6.32 6.43
N LEU A 275 4.94 -7.06 6.75
CA LEU A 275 3.58 -6.56 6.65
C LEU A 275 3.38 -5.27 7.46
N LEU A 276 3.81 -5.27 8.71
CA LEU A 276 3.64 -4.13 9.61
C LEU A 276 4.53 -2.94 9.19
N ILE A 277 5.74 -3.21 8.67
CA ILE A 277 6.64 -2.19 8.14
C ILE A 277 6.02 -1.54 6.90
N VAL A 278 5.74 -2.31 5.86
CA VAL A 278 5.18 -1.81 4.58
C VAL A 278 3.82 -1.13 4.79
N GLY A 279 2.93 -1.79 5.55
CA GLY A 279 1.60 -1.25 5.84
C GLY A 279 1.61 0.06 6.63
N GLY A 280 2.55 0.23 7.55
CA GLY A 280 2.68 1.44 8.38
C GLY A 280 3.50 2.56 7.74
N ASN A 281 4.42 2.24 6.86
CA ASN A 281 5.29 3.20 6.18
C ASN A 281 4.72 3.66 4.84
N ASP A 282 4.64 2.75 3.85
CA ASP A 282 4.43 3.11 2.46
C ASP A 282 3.09 3.78 2.20
N THR A 283 2.05 3.30 2.84
CA THR A 283 0.70 3.83 2.63
C THR A 283 0.54 5.25 3.20
N THR A 284 1.07 5.49 4.39
CA THR A 284 0.98 6.79 5.06
C THR A 284 1.90 7.81 4.40
N ARG A 285 3.16 7.46 4.08
CA ARG A 285 4.10 8.36 3.39
C ARG A 285 3.56 8.82 2.02
N ASN A 286 2.94 7.89 1.28
CA ASN A 286 2.36 8.21 -0.02
C ASN A 286 1.09 9.05 0.09
N SER A 287 0.30 8.89 1.14
CA SER A 287 -0.84 9.77 1.43
C SER A 287 -0.37 11.18 1.82
N ILE A 288 0.70 11.31 2.60
CA ILE A 288 1.31 12.61 2.95
C ILE A 288 1.80 13.33 1.69
N SER A 289 2.58 12.64 0.86
CA SER A 289 3.11 13.20 -0.39
C SER A 289 2.01 13.51 -1.39
N GLY A 290 1.05 12.59 -1.54
CA GLY A 290 -0.10 12.76 -2.44
C GLY A 290 -1.01 13.92 -2.07
N GLY A 291 -1.13 14.24 -0.78
CA GLY A 291 -1.89 15.41 -0.32
C GLY A 291 -1.25 16.73 -0.76
N VAL A 292 0.08 16.85 -0.67
CA VAL A 292 0.79 18.04 -1.15
C VAL A 292 0.70 18.16 -2.67
N LEU A 293 0.88 17.05 -3.39
CA LEU A 293 0.72 17.04 -4.84
C LEU A 293 -0.70 17.44 -5.26
N ALA A 294 -1.73 16.83 -4.66
CA ALA A 294 -3.13 17.12 -4.99
C ALA A 294 -3.49 18.60 -4.75
N LEU A 295 -3.05 19.20 -3.65
CA LEU A 295 -3.32 20.61 -3.38
C LEU A 295 -2.52 21.57 -4.29
N ASN A 296 -1.38 21.14 -4.84
CA ASN A 296 -0.69 21.89 -5.90
C ASN A 296 -1.45 21.81 -7.24
N GLU A 297 -1.96 20.64 -7.58
CA GLU A 297 -2.75 20.43 -8.81
C GLU A 297 -4.15 21.08 -8.73
N HIS A 298 -4.67 21.28 -7.51
CA HIS A 298 -5.99 21.87 -7.25
C HIS A 298 -5.87 23.12 -6.33
N PRO A 299 -5.30 24.24 -6.80
CA PRO A 299 -5.00 25.41 -5.97
C PRO A 299 -6.24 26.07 -5.34
N GLU A 300 -7.42 25.92 -5.95
CA GLU A 300 -8.67 26.44 -5.36
C GLU A 300 -9.06 25.67 -4.09
N GLU A 301 -8.79 24.37 -4.05
CA GLU A 301 -9.02 23.55 -2.85
C GLU A 301 -8.05 23.95 -1.72
N PHE A 302 -6.79 24.27 -2.06
CA PHE A 302 -5.85 24.80 -1.07
C PHE A 302 -6.28 26.18 -0.54
N LYS A 303 -6.83 27.06 -1.39
CA LYS A 303 -7.38 28.35 -0.93
C LYS A 303 -8.56 28.16 0.02
N LYS A 304 -9.46 27.18 -0.22
CA LYS A 304 -10.53 26.83 0.74
C LYS A 304 -9.94 26.43 2.09
N LEU A 305 -8.92 25.56 2.08
CA LEU A 305 -8.27 25.06 3.29
C LEU A 305 -7.59 26.20 4.09
N LEU A 306 -6.97 27.17 3.41
CA LEU A 306 -6.36 28.32 4.06
C LEU A 306 -7.40 29.27 4.71
N ARG A 307 -8.61 29.36 4.13
CA ARG A 307 -9.71 30.16 4.69
C ARG A 307 -10.40 29.46 5.87
N ASP A 308 -10.52 28.13 5.78
CA ASP A 308 -11.14 27.30 6.81
C ASP A 308 -10.28 26.08 7.13
N PRO A 309 -9.34 26.20 8.09
CA PRO A 309 -8.50 25.10 8.53
C PRO A 309 -9.25 23.92 9.13
N THR A 310 -10.53 24.07 9.52
CA THR A 310 -11.33 22.97 10.07
C THR A 310 -11.63 21.88 9.04
N LEU A 311 -11.52 22.23 7.75
CA LEU A 311 -11.69 21.31 6.62
C LEU A 311 -10.62 20.19 6.60
N VAL A 312 -9.53 20.28 7.35
CA VAL A 312 -8.52 19.21 7.48
C VAL A 312 -9.18 17.86 7.79
N THR A 313 -10.21 17.82 8.62
CA THR A 313 -10.90 16.59 9.02
C THR A 313 -11.67 15.91 7.87
N LYS A 314 -12.14 16.67 6.88
CA LYS A 314 -12.76 16.18 5.65
C LYS A 314 -11.72 15.93 4.55
N MET A 315 -10.72 16.80 4.47
CA MET A 315 -9.65 16.71 3.48
C MET A 315 -8.81 15.44 3.62
N VAL A 316 -8.51 15.01 4.84
CA VAL A 316 -7.65 13.83 5.06
C VAL A 316 -8.24 12.56 4.44
N PRO A 317 -9.49 12.17 4.66
CA PRO A 317 -10.10 11.06 3.94
C PRO A 317 -10.12 11.27 2.42
N GLU A 318 -10.32 12.50 1.93
CA GLU A 318 -10.29 12.80 0.49
C GLU A 318 -8.89 12.62 -0.10
N ILE A 319 -7.83 13.03 0.61
CA ILE A 319 -6.44 12.75 0.23
C ILE A 319 -6.23 11.23 0.11
N ILE A 320 -6.68 10.45 1.09
CA ILE A 320 -6.55 9.00 1.13
C ILE A 320 -7.32 8.35 -0.04
N ARG A 321 -8.51 8.84 -0.36
CA ARG A 321 -9.28 8.42 -1.53
C ARG A 321 -8.53 8.75 -2.83
N TRP A 322 -8.09 9.98 -2.98
CA TRP A 322 -7.43 10.49 -4.20
C TRP A 322 -6.10 9.82 -4.49
N GLN A 323 -5.29 9.66 -3.46
CA GLN A 323 -4.00 9.00 -3.57
C GLN A 323 -4.15 7.49 -3.74
N THR A 324 -5.07 6.84 -3.02
CA THR A 324 -5.25 5.38 -3.03
C THR A 324 -3.90 4.65 -2.99
N PRO A 325 -3.15 4.71 -1.88
CA PRO A 325 -1.75 4.26 -1.85
C PRO A 325 -1.58 2.76 -2.09
N VAL A 326 -2.56 1.92 -1.71
CA VAL A 326 -2.65 0.53 -2.16
C VAL A 326 -3.53 0.50 -3.40
N ALA A 327 -2.92 0.26 -4.55
CA ALA A 327 -3.62 0.33 -5.83
C ALA A 327 -4.57 -0.86 -6.05
N HIS A 328 -4.18 -2.06 -5.58
CA HIS A 328 -4.99 -3.26 -5.67
C HIS A 328 -4.73 -4.22 -4.51
N MET A 329 -5.65 -5.15 -4.32
CA MET A 329 -5.46 -6.40 -3.58
C MET A 329 -6.01 -7.55 -4.42
N CYS A 330 -5.47 -8.76 -4.23
CA CYS A 330 -5.95 -9.97 -4.90
C CYS A 330 -6.71 -10.87 -3.94
N ARG A 331 -7.56 -11.70 -4.54
CA ARG A 331 -8.20 -12.87 -3.91
C ARG A 331 -8.17 -14.04 -4.87
N THR A 332 -8.42 -15.23 -4.35
CA THR A 332 -8.65 -16.42 -5.16
C THR A 332 -10.08 -16.93 -4.89
N ALA A 333 -10.83 -17.15 -5.96
CA ALA A 333 -12.20 -17.70 -5.83
C ALA A 333 -12.13 -19.13 -5.30
N MET A 334 -12.86 -19.44 -4.22
CA MET A 334 -12.85 -20.75 -3.59
C MET A 334 -13.90 -21.70 -4.17
N GLN A 335 -14.84 -21.16 -4.93
CA GLN A 335 -15.87 -21.89 -5.67
C GLN A 335 -16.28 -21.08 -6.90
N ASP A 336 -17.07 -21.66 -7.79
CA ASP A 336 -17.67 -20.93 -8.90
C ASP A 336 -18.58 -19.82 -8.38
N VAL A 337 -18.31 -18.57 -8.79
CA VAL A 337 -19.03 -17.38 -8.33
C VAL A 337 -19.49 -16.57 -9.52
N LYS A 338 -20.70 -16.02 -9.45
CA LYS A 338 -21.20 -15.02 -10.40
C LYS A 338 -20.95 -13.63 -9.84
N LEU A 339 -20.21 -12.82 -10.60
CA LEU A 339 -19.98 -11.38 -10.30
C LEU A 339 -20.40 -10.55 -11.52
N GLY A 340 -21.40 -9.70 -11.35
CA GLY A 340 -22.04 -9.05 -12.49
C GLY A 340 -22.68 -10.08 -13.45
N ASP A 341 -22.31 -10.03 -14.71
CA ASP A 341 -22.72 -11.00 -15.75
C ASP A 341 -21.70 -12.15 -15.97
N LYS A 342 -20.54 -12.08 -15.30
CA LYS A 342 -19.42 -13.01 -15.49
C LYS A 342 -19.49 -14.20 -14.52
N LYS A 343 -18.96 -15.34 -14.97
CA LYS A 343 -18.72 -16.51 -14.13
C LYS A 343 -17.22 -16.58 -13.85
N ILE A 344 -16.86 -16.50 -12.59
CA ILE A 344 -15.49 -16.69 -12.07
C ILE A 344 -15.42 -18.12 -11.59
N ALA A 345 -14.48 -18.90 -12.08
CA ALA A 345 -14.33 -20.31 -11.70
C ALA A 345 -13.55 -20.43 -10.38
N ALA A 346 -13.77 -21.53 -9.68
CA ALA A 346 -12.95 -21.90 -8.53
C ALA A 346 -11.46 -21.95 -8.92
N GLY A 347 -10.60 -21.31 -8.13
CA GLY A 347 -9.17 -21.18 -8.39
C GLY A 347 -8.77 -19.95 -9.19
N ASP A 348 -9.71 -19.22 -9.79
CA ASP A 348 -9.40 -18.01 -10.52
C ASP A 348 -8.90 -16.89 -9.60
N LYS A 349 -7.90 -16.14 -10.08
CA LYS A 349 -7.38 -14.94 -9.42
C LYS A 349 -8.30 -13.75 -9.72
N VAL A 350 -8.70 -13.04 -8.66
CA VAL A 350 -9.54 -11.84 -8.72
C VAL A 350 -8.77 -10.65 -8.17
N VAL A 351 -8.58 -9.63 -9.00
CA VAL A 351 -7.83 -8.41 -8.68
C VAL A 351 -8.81 -7.28 -8.45
N MET A 352 -8.87 -6.79 -7.23
CA MET A 352 -9.68 -5.66 -6.80
C MET A 352 -8.92 -4.35 -6.98
N TRP A 353 -9.25 -3.55 -7.97
CA TRP A 353 -8.56 -2.30 -8.26
C TRP A 353 -9.12 -1.12 -7.45
N TYR A 354 -8.59 -0.89 -6.24
CA TYR A 354 -9.01 0.22 -5.37
C TYR A 354 -8.84 1.59 -6.04
N VAL A 355 -7.76 1.77 -6.84
CA VAL A 355 -7.55 3.00 -7.64
C VAL A 355 -8.67 3.27 -8.64
N SER A 356 -9.30 2.22 -9.16
CA SER A 356 -10.45 2.31 -10.05
C SER A 356 -11.73 2.60 -9.27
N GLY A 357 -12.04 1.79 -8.25
CA GLY A 357 -13.27 1.94 -7.47
C GLY A 357 -13.36 3.28 -6.73
N ASN A 358 -12.22 3.87 -6.33
CA ASN A 358 -12.17 5.21 -5.76
C ASN A 358 -12.44 6.34 -6.78
N ARG A 359 -12.57 6.00 -8.05
CA ARG A 359 -12.95 6.90 -9.17
C ARG A 359 -14.25 6.48 -9.83
N ASP A 360 -15.02 5.59 -9.20
CA ASP A 360 -16.31 5.13 -9.71
C ASP A 360 -17.40 6.18 -9.48
N GLU A 361 -17.82 6.81 -10.57
CA GLU A 361 -18.82 7.89 -10.58
C GLU A 361 -20.23 7.38 -10.23
N ASN A 362 -20.48 6.07 -10.31
CA ASN A 362 -21.73 5.47 -9.87
C ASN A 362 -21.83 5.33 -8.34
N ALA A 363 -20.68 5.36 -7.65
CA ALA A 363 -20.64 5.22 -6.20
C ALA A 363 -20.25 6.52 -5.50
N ILE A 364 -19.41 7.35 -6.12
CA ILE A 364 -18.86 8.57 -5.52
C ILE A 364 -19.20 9.76 -6.41
N ASP A 365 -19.97 10.69 -5.90
CA ASP A 365 -20.30 11.91 -6.62
C ASP A 365 -19.03 12.67 -7.01
N ARG A 366 -18.93 13.10 -8.30
CA ARG A 366 -17.76 13.79 -8.84
C ARG A 366 -16.43 13.08 -8.51
N ALA A 367 -16.39 11.75 -8.70
CA ALA A 367 -15.29 10.87 -8.26
C ALA A 367 -13.93 11.26 -8.85
N ASN A 368 -13.92 11.88 -10.05
CA ASN A 368 -12.72 12.33 -10.76
C ASN A 368 -12.27 13.75 -10.36
N GLU A 369 -12.89 14.35 -9.35
CA GLU A 369 -12.51 15.63 -8.80
C GLU A 369 -11.94 15.47 -7.38
N PHE A 370 -10.93 16.28 -7.04
CA PHE A 370 -10.40 16.39 -5.69
C PHE A 370 -11.17 17.50 -4.95
N ILE A 371 -11.93 17.14 -3.92
CA ILE A 371 -12.86 18.05 -3.21
C ILE A 371 -12.66 17.88 -1.72
N ILE A 372 -12.03 18.85 -1.06
CA ILE A 372 -11.66 18.75 0.36
C ILE A 372 -12.84 18.89 1.34
N ASP A 373 -13.94 19.42 0.90
CA ASP A 373 -15.18 19.63 1.67
C ASP A 373 -16.32 18.66 1.29
N ARG A 374 -15.97 17.53 0.63
CA ARG A 374 -16.90 16.48 0.20
C ARG A 374 -17.86 16.07 1.34
N ASP A 375 -19.13 15.83 1.02
CA ASP A 375 -20.15 15.46 2.03
C ASP A 375 -19.86 14.12 2.69
N ASN A 376 -19.48 13.11 1.90
CA ASN A 376 -19.15 11.76 2.37
C ASN A 376 -17.66 11.43 2.14
N PRO A 377 -16.71 12.10 2.83
CA PRO A 377 -15.29 11.99 2.50
C PRO A 377 -14.70 10.60 2.79
N ARG A 378 -15.36 9.80 3.67
CA ARG A 378 -14.94 8.41 3.98
C ARG A 378 -15.54 7.34 3.08
N GLN A 379 -16.27 7.74 2.04
CA GLN A 379 -16.78 6.81 1.03
C GLN A 379 -15.65 6.47 0.03
N HIS A 380 -14.74 5.62 0.46
CA HIS A 380 -13.62 5.15 -0.36
C HIS A 380 -13.19 3.72 0.01
N LEU A 381 -12.43 3.08 -0.88
CA LEU A 381 -11.94 1.71 -0.75
C LEU A 381 -10.51 1.60 -0.18
N SER A 382 -9.81 2.72 0.03
CA SER A 382 -8.37 2.73 0.34
C SER A 382 -7.98 1.97 1.60
N PHE A 383 -8.90 1.75 2.53
CA PHE A 383 -8.69 0.95 3.73
C PHE A 383 -9.22 -0.48 3.62
N GLY A 384 -9.76 -0.86 2.47
CA GLY A 384 -10.41 -2.16 2.28
C GLY A 384 -11.70 -2.33 3.10
N PHE A 385 -12.29 -3.52 2.95
CA PHE A 385 -13.50 -3.95 3.66
C PHE A 385 -13.31 -5.35 4.22
N GLY A 386 -14.34 -5.86 4.90
CA GLY A 386 -14.32 -7.22 5.46
C GLY A 386 -13.28 -7.43 6.56
N ILE A 387 -12.86 -8.66 6.73
CA ILE A 387 -11.96 -9.09 7.80
C ILE A 387 -10.56 -8.46 7.70
N HIS A 388 -10.09 -8.19 6.47
CA HIS A 388 -8.78 -7.59 6.20
C HIS A 388 -8.78 -6.06 6.18
N ARG A 389 -9.89 -5.40 6.56
CA ARG A 389 -9.91 -3.94 6.65
C ARG A 389 -8.73 -3.42 7.46
N CYS A 390 -8.09 -2.35 6.97
CA CYS A 390 -6.87 -1.79 7.55
C CYS A 390 -6.97 -1.61 9.07
N VAL A 391 -6.06 -2.25 9.81
CA VAL A 391 -5.99 -2.16 11.27
C VAL A 391 -5.51 -0.79 11.73
N GLY A 392 -4.60 -0.17 10.95
CA GLY A 392 -3.95 1.12 11.25
C GLY A 392 -4.72 2.35 10.79
N LEU A 393 -5.94 2.22 10.24
CA LEU A 393 -6.66 3.33 9.61
C LEU A 393 -6.76 4.60 10.47
N ARG A 394 -7.01 4.45 11.79
CA ARG A 394 -7.14 5.58 12.71
C ARG A 394 -5.81 6.30 12.94
N LEU A 395 -4.72 5.52 13.00
CA LEU A 395 -3.37 6.08 13.15
C LEU A 395 -2.94 6.84 11.88
N ALA A 396 -3.23 6.31 10.71
CA ALA A 396 -2.95 6.98 9.44
C ALA A 396 -3.72 8.31 9.34
N GLU A 397 -5.04 8.31 9.59
CA GLU A 397 -5.85 9.54 9.61
C GLU A 397 -5.33 10.54 10.66
N MET A 398 -4.93 10.07 11.86
CA MET A 398 -4.38 10.93 12.92
C MET A 398 -3.05 11.57 12.50
N GLN A 399 -2.13 10.81 11.90
CA GLN A 399 -0.85 11.33 11.45
C GLN A 399 -1.04 12.40 10.37
N LEU A 400 -1.89 12.14 9.37
CA LEU A 400 -2.19 13.13 8.34
C LEU A 400 -2.87 14.38 8.92
N THR A 401 -3.87 14.19 9.78
CA THR A 401 -4.60 15.32 10.38
C THR A 401 -3.65 16.23 11.16
N VAL A 402 -2.86 15.66 12.06
CA VAL A 402 -1.91 16.43 12.88
C VAL A 402 -0.83 17.09 12.01
N LEU A 403 -0.31 16.39 11.02
CA LEU A 403 0.68 16.97 10.11
C LEU A 403 0.10 18.17 9.34
N TRP A 404 -1.12 18.07 8.80
CA TRP A 404 -1.76 19.17 8.10
C TRP A 404 -2.12 20.34 9.02
N GLU A 405 -2.55 20.08 10.25
CA GLU A 405 -2.73 21.13 11.28
C GLU A 405 -1.42 21.90 11.53
N GLU A 406 -0.27 21.20 11.62
CA GLU A 406 1.04 21.82 11.83
C GLU A 406 1.56 22.54 10.58
N ILE A 407 1.29 22.01 9.38
CA ILE A 407 1.57 22.64 8.09
C ILE A 407 0.85 23.99 8.00
N LEU A 408 -0.45 24.00 8.28
CA LEU A 408 -1.28 25.22 8.17
C LEU A 408 -0.90 26.32 9.17
N LYS A 409 -0.23 26.00 10.26
CA LYS A 409 0.34 27.00 11.18
C LYS A 409 1.56 27.71 10.61
N ARG A 410 2.35 27.02 9.75
CA ARG A 410 3.68 27.44 9.31
C ARG A 410 3.74 27.99 7.90
N PHE A 411 3.01 27.37 6.99
CA PHE A 411 3.18 27.63 5.55
C PHE A 411 1.94 28.27 4.93
N SER A 412 2.17 29.23 4.06
CA SER A 412 1.15 29.90 3.26
C SER A 412 1.05 29.33 1.83
N ALA A 413 2.09 28.65 1.37
CA ALA A 413 2.14 28.06 0.03
C ALA A 413 3.10 26.87 -0.04
N PHE A 414 2.78 25.97 -0.97
CA PHE A 414 3.65 24.94 -1.53
C PHE A 414 3.75 25.18 -3.02
N GLU A 415 4.94 25.10 -3.55
CA GLU A 415 5.19 25.25 -4.98
C GLU A 415 5.89 23.97 -5.47
N LEU A 416 5.27 23.26 -6.41
CA LEU A 416 5.87 22.13 -7.09
C LEU A 416 6.92 22.67 -8.09
N VAL A 417 8.18 22.29 -7.91
CA VAL A 417 9.29 22.81 -8.72
C VAL A 417 9.44 22.07 -10.04
N SER A 418 9.21 20.77 -10.02
CA SER A 418 9.24 19.91 -11.22
C SER A 418 8.32 18.71 -11.04
N SER A 419 8.11 17.94 -12.12
CA SER A 419 7.23 16.76 -12.10
C SER A 419 7.67 15.73 -11.06
N PRO A 420 6.74 15.12 -10.32
CA PRO A 420 7.05 14.06 -9.39
C PRO A 420 7.56 12.81 -10.12
N ARG A 421 8.29 11.94 -9.40
CA ARG A 421 8.61 10.59 -9.85
C ARG A 421 7.77 9.59 -9.08
N TYR A 422 7.30 8.57 -9.79
CA TYR A 422 6.45 7.54 -9.21
C TYR A 422 7.19 6.20 -9.11
N LEU A 423 6.73 5.36 -8.19
CA LEU A 423 7.22 4.01 -8.01
C LEU A 423 6.74 3.11 -9.17
N ARG A 424 7.63 2.26 -9.68
CA ARG A 424 7.29 1.22 -10.65
C ARG A 424 6.59 0.04 -9.96
N SER A 425 5.38 0.26 -9.47
CA SER A 425 4.59 -0.76 -8.78
C SER A 425 3.11 -0.59 -9.08
N ASN A 426 2.44 -1.69 -9.42
CA ASN A 426 0.98 -1.72 -9.53
C ASN A 426 0.30 -2.05 -8.20
N PHE A 427 1.09 -2.38 -7.16
CA PHE A 427 0.58 -2.68 -5.82
C PHE A 427 0.56 -1.44 -4.92
N ILE A 428 1.71 -0.77 -4.78
CA ILE A 428 1.80 0.51 -4.09
C ILE A 428 1.86 1.65 -5.12
N LYS A 429 0.85 2.50 -5.13
CA LYS A 429 0.86 3.76 -5.89
C LYS A 429 1.70 4.79 -5.15
N GLY A 430 3.01 4.73 -5.38
CA GLY A 430 4.02 5.47 -4.63
C GLY A 430 4.54 6.70 -5.36
N ILE A 431 4.88 7.74 -4.59
CA ILE A 431 5.64 8.91 -5.03
C ILE A 431 7.03 8.80 -4.43
N THR A 432 8.05 8.64 -5.27
CA THR A 432 9.45 8.45 -4.84
C THR A 432 10.22 9.76 -4.73
N HIS A 433 9.78 10.79 -5.48
CA HIS A 433 10.41 12.10 -5.46
C HIS A 433 9.35 13.18 -5.71
N LEU A 434 9.30 14.19 -4.84
CA LEU A 434 8.37 15.32 -4.93
C LEU A 434 9.12 16.61 -4.59
N PRO A 435 9.70 17.29 -5.61
CA PRO A 435 10.48 18.52 -5.42
C PRO A 435 9.55 19.71 -5.20
N VAL A 436 9.66 20.30 -4.03
CA VAL A 436 8.82 21.43 -3.63
C VAL A 436 9.63 22.56 -3.01
N LYS A 437 9.04 23.75 -3.03
CA LYS A 437 9.40 24.88 -2.17
C LYS A 437 8.26 25.21 -1.23
N VAL A 438 8.56 25.60 -0.02
CA VAL A 438 7.57 26.04 0.95
C VAL A 438 7.81 27.51 1.30
N ARG A 439 6.71 28.25 1.48
CA ARG A 439 6.76 29.65 1.89
C ARG A 439 6.13 29.79 3.27
N ARG A 440 6.84 30.45 4.21
CA ARG A 440 6.28 30.71 5.55
C ARG A 440 5.10 31.68 5.50
N LYS A 441 4.21 31.51 6.46
CA LYS A 441 3.26 32.59 6.79
C LYS A 441 4.02 33.79 7.36
N SER A 442 3.66 34.98 6.91
CA SER A 442 4.09 36.25 7.49
C SER A 442 3.51 36.47 8.87
#